data_9086ee4d8dbcb7a02f032dd05a36a94e
#
_entry.id   9086ee4d8dbcb7a02f032dd05a36a94e
#
_cell.length_a   1.000
_cell.length_b   1.000
_cell.length_c   1.000
_cell.angle_alpha   90.00
_cell.angle_beta   90.00
_cell.angle_gamma   90.00
#
_symmetry.space_group_name_H-M   'P 1'
#
loop_
_entity.id
_entity.type
_entity.pdbx_description
1 polymer ?
#
loop_
_entity_poly.entity_id
_entity_poly.type
_entity_poly.pdbx_seq_one_letter_code
_entity_poly.pdbx_strand_id
1 'polypeptide(L)'
;MSRELTAKTRLETLRKDAKRWLKALRAGDPAARSRLAEAWSAAPAEPTLRDVQHALALEYGQESWIALKAALDDLAIERQSRSQRIEQILRHGWDGQPAIARRILARHPDLARDSLFTAAAAGDLETVARHLARNPEAVRRVDPSRGWTALTHVTYGRLDDVNGLAMARLLLDAGSDPNFGFTDDWQTPFKVITGAIGLGEGAKPSHPRAEALVAMLVAAGADAYDSQSLYNVSIVGHDTHWYDILWRQAEAAGKLDDWRVKGPGRLGEHLGCSTLNYLLGNAVGQNHLDRARWLLERGADADTPHAYEKRPVLAVARLSGFSAMAALLEAHGATPVALDGADALQALAAVGDETGARALVAARPEVVRSPKPLLSAAEHGNAPAVALLLALGADPMAAGHEGITPLHRAVQSGSLEAVEHLLAAGADVDVRERRWSGTPLSWAVVLNQPHLAERLAPVSRDARALASQARLERLAAVLDAEPSLINQQAPGDDPTLLFCLPDDEDDALAVARLLLSRGADPKRRNDKGDTAADAARKRGLDEVAEVLGG
;
A
#
# COMPACT_ATOMS: atom_id res chain seq x y z
N MET A 1 -28.53 4.10 33.93
CA MET A 1 -28.79 2.68 33.55
C MET A 1 -27.72 2.22 32.61
N SER A 2 -27.07 1.09 32.89
CA SER A 2 -26.07 0.52 31.96
C SER A 2 -26.79 0.05 30.69
N ARG A 3 -26.27 0.48 29.52
CA ARG A 3 -26.72 -0.01 28.23
C ARG A 3 -26.15 -1.40 27.99
N GLU A 4 -26.88 -2.28 27.33
CA GLU A 4 -26.39 -3.61 27.00
C GLU A 4 -25.88 -3.65 25.54
N LEU A 5 -24.74 -4.33 25.34
CA LEU A 5 -24.25 -4.65 24.02
C LEU A 5 -25.14 -5.73 23.40
N THR A 6 -25.74 -5.42 22.27
CA THR A 6 -26.65 -6.33 21.57
C THR A 6 -26.09 -6.76 20.22
N ALA A 7 -26.78 -7.71 19.60
CA ALA A 7 -26.46 -8.15 18.23
C ALA A 7 -26.51 -7.03 17.18
N LYS A 8 -27.19 -5.94 17.46
CA LYS A 8 -27.33 -4.79 16.56
C LYS A 8 -26.33 -3.69 16.85
N THR A 9 -25.61 -3.75 17.98
CA THR A 9 -24.61 -2.74 18.34
C THR A 9 -23.40 -2.85 17.41
N ARG A 10 -23.08 -1.78 16.70
CA ARG A 10 -21.95 -1.68 15.77
C ARG A 10 -21.02 -0.56 16.23
N LEU A 11 -19.71 -0.76 16.06
CA LEU A 11 -18.69 0.24 16.42
C LEU A 11 -18.95 1.57 15.72
N GLU A 12 -19.38 1.53 14.48
CA GLU A 12 -19.67 2.72 13.69
C GLU A 12 -20.82 3.53 14.27
N THR A 13 -21.92 2.86 14.65
CA THR A 13 -23.04 3.52 15.34
C THR A 13 -22.60 4.18 16.64
N LEU A 14 -21.70 3.53 17.39
CA LEU A 14 -21.16 4.10 18.63
C LEU A 14 -20.24 5.30 18.38
N ARG A 15 -19.45 5.26 17.30
CA ARG A 15 -18.63 6.42 16.87
C ARG A 15 -19.51 7.62 16.52
N LYS A 16 -20.61 7.38 15.81
CA LYS A 16 -21.59 8.40 15.46
C LYS A 16 -22.29 8.96 16.72
N ASP A 17 -22.72 8.10 17.63
CA ASP A 17 -23.31 8.52 18.91
C ASP A 17 -22.34 9.40 19.71
N ALA A 18 -21.06 9.04 19.77
CA ALA A 18 -20.05 9.86 20.44
C ALA A 18 -19.87 11.24 19.77
N LYS A 19 -19.81 11.31 18.42
CA LYS A 19 -19.71 12.57 17.68
C LYS A 19 -20.96 13.46 17.88
N ARG A 20 -22.17 12.89 17.77
CA ARG A 20 -23.42 13.61 18.01
C ARG A 20 -23.50 14.15 19.43
N TRP A 21 -23.11 13.34 20.40
CA TRP A 21 -23.08 13.74 21.80
C TRP A 21 -22.10 14.89 22.04
N LEU A 22 -20.89 14.82 21.48
CA LEU A 22 -19.93 15.92 21.56
C LEU A 22 -20.48 17.23 20.93
N LYS A 23 -21.14 17.13 19.78
CA LYS A 23 -21.77 18.27 19.11
C LYS A 23 -22.84 18.93 19.97
N ALA A 24 -23.70 18.13 20.61
CA ALA A 24 -24.71 18.62 21.55
C ALA A 24 -24.08 19.30 22.78
N LEU A 25 -23.00 18.73 23.33
CA LEU A 25 -22.24 19.32 24.43
C LEU A 25 -21.65 20.69 24.06
N ARG A 26 -21.08 20.81 22.88
CA ARG A 26 -20.54 22.08 22.36
C ARG A 26 -21.63 23.12 22.09
N ALA A 27 -22.83 22.68 21.73
CA ALA A 27 -23.99 23.56 21.57
C ALA A 27 -24.64 23.98 22.91
N GLY A 28 -24.11 23.48 24.03
CA GLY A 28 -24.64 23.84 25.38
C GLY A 28 -25.91 23.09 25.78
N ASP A 29 -26.25 21.98 25.09
CA ASP A 29 -27.47 21.19 25.38
C ASP A 29 -27.44 20.65 26.81
N PRO A 30 -28.45 21.02 27.68
CA PRO A 30 -28.52 20.59 29.05
C PRO A 30 -28.69 19.07 29.19
N ALA A 31 -29.42 18.42 28.27
CA ALA A 31 -29.65 16.98 28.31
C ALA A 31 -28.35 16.21 28.02
N ALA A 32 -27.56 16.70 27.05
CA ALA A 32 -26.25 16.12 26.74
C ALA A 32 -25.28 16.25 27.93
N ARG A 33 -25.33 17.36 28.67
CA ARG A 33 -24.51 17.57 29.88
C ARG A 33 -24.96 16.67 31.03
N SER A 34 -26.27 16.52 31.26
CA SER A 34 -26.82 15.60 32.28
C SER A 34 -26.38 14.16 31.99
N ARG A 35 -26.51 13.72 30.72
CA ARG A 35 -26.07 12.40 30.29
C ARG A 35 -24.55 12.18 30.55
N LEU A 36 -23.72 13.19 30.29
CA LEU A 36 -22.28 13.09 30.55
C LEU A 36 -21.96 12.93 32.03
N ALA A 37 -22.59 13.75 32.87
CA ALA A 37 -22.41 13.69 34.34
C ALA A 37 -22.91 12.37 34.94
N GLU A 38 -23.99 11.80 34.40
CA GLU A 38 -24.52 10.49 34.81
C GLU A 38 -23.58 9.35 34.40
N ALA A 39 -23.00 9.42 33.17
CA ALA A 39 -22.12 8.38 32.69
C ALA A 39 -20.72 8.47 33.34
N TRP A 40 -20.22 9.68 33.58
CA TRP A 40 -18.88 9.93 34.08
C TRP A 40 -18.84 11.17 34.99
N SER A 41 -18.94 10.96 36.31
CA SER A 41 -19.01 12.05 37.30
C SER A 41 -17.75 12.94 37.33
N ALA A 42 -16.61 12.45 36.87
CA ALA A 42 -15.34 13.19 36.80
C ALA A 42 -15.04 13.73 35.40
N ALA A 43 -16.04 13.88 34.52
CA ALA A 43 -15.86 14.39 33.18
C ALA A 43 -15.35 15.84 33.18
N PRO A 44 -14.45 16.22 32.25
CA PRO A 44 -13.95 17.58 32.11
C PRO A 44 -15.07 18.55 31.72
N ALA A 45 -14.92 19.82 32.11
CA ALA A 45 -15.90 20.89 31.80
C ALA A 45 -16.04 21.10 30.29
N GLU A 46 -14.92 20.97 29.54
CA GLU A 46 -14.85 21.04 28.08
C GLU A 46 -14.37 19.69 27.52
N PRO A 47 -15.29 18.74 27.31
CA PRO A 47 -14.92 17.40 26.88
C PRO A 47 -14.49 17.37 25.41
N THR A 48 -13.47 16.55 25.14
CA THR A 48 -13.02 16.17 23.80
C THR A 48 -13.81 14.95 23.28
N LEU A 49 -13.65 14.58 22.02
CA LEU A 49 -14.23 13.36 21.47
C LEU A 49 -13.77 12.10 22.25
N ARG A 50 -12.52 12.08 22.70
CA ARG A 50 -11.96 10.98 23.49
C ARG A 50 -12.67 10.85 24.84
N ASP A 51 -13.00 11.97 25.47
CA ASP A 51 -13.72 11.99 26.75
C ASP A 51 -15.16 11.50 26.58
N VAL A 52 -15.84 11.92 25.52
CA VAL A 52 -17.19 11.44 25.20
C VAL A 52 -17.19 9.94 24.84
N GLN A 53 -16.18 9.47 24.11
CA GLN A 53 -16.01 8.04 23.84
C GLN A 53 -15.78 7.24 25.11
N HIS A 54 -15.03 7.78 26.07
CA HIS A 54 -14.83 7.15 27.38
C HIS A 54 -16.15 7.10 28.14
N ALA A 55 -16.89 8.22 28.24
CA ALA A 55 -18.19 8.26 28.87
C ALA A 55 -19.20 7.28 28.25
N LEU A 56 -19.19 7.18 26.89
CA LEU A 56 -20.04 6.22 26.19
C LEU A 56 -19.65 4.78 26.53
N ALA A 57 -18.35 4.48 26.66
CA ALA A 57 -17.92 3.16 27.11
C ALA A 57 -18.44 2.80 28.50
N LEU A 58 -18.40 3.76 29.44
CA LEU A 58 -18.95 3.59 30.77
C LEU A 58 -20.46 3.32 30.77
N GLU A 59 -21.23 3.96 29.87
CA GLU A 59 -22.68 3.64 29.71
C GLU A 59 -22.91 2.17 29.33
N TYR A 60 -21.97 1.54 28.60
CA TYR A 60 -22.02 0.11 28.27
C TYR A 60 -21.29 -0.78 29.27
N GLY A 61 -20.94 -0.25 30.46
CA GLY A 61 -20.27 -1.02 31.50
C GLY A 61 -18.83 -1.39 31.20
N GLN A 62 -18.20 -0.67 30.26
CA GLN A 62 -16.81 -0.91 29.85
C GLN A 62 -15.91 0.20 30.41
N GLU A 63 -14.75 -0.17 30.93
CA GLU A 63 -13.81 0.76 31.58
C GLU A 63 -13.14 1.77 30.59
N SER A 64 -13.20 1.51 29.30
CA SER A 64 -12.61 2.38 28.29
C SER A 64 -13.20 2.14 26.89
N TRP A 65 -13.00 3.09 25.98
CA TRP A 65 -13.35 2.93 24.57
C TRP A 65 -12.65 1.73 23.91
N ILE A 66 -11.43 1.42 24.35
CA ILE A 66 -10.67 0.25 23.89
C ILE A 66 -11.37 -1.03 24.38
N ALA A 67 -11.78 -1.07 25.64
CA ALA A 67 -12.51 -2.21 26.21
C ALA A 67 -13.88 -2.40 25.52
N LEU A 68 -14.58 -1.31 25.20
CA LEU A 68 -15.85 -1.36 24.47
C LEU A 68 -15.67 -1.94 23.05
N LYS A 69 -14.65 -1.50 22.32
CA LYS A 69 -14.33 -2.11 21.02
C LYS A 69 -14.00 -3.59 21.15
N ALA A 70 -13.22 -3.92 22.17
CA ALA A 70 -12.88 -5.29 22.46
C ALA A 70 -14.13 -6.16 22.73
N ALA A 71 -15.07 -5.68 23.51
CA ALA A 71 -16.31 -6.40 23.78
C ALA A 71 -17.20 -6.58 22.53
N LEU A 72 -17.21 -5.61 21.61
CA LEU A 72 -17.91 -5.74 20.33
C LEU A 72 -17.28 -6.80 19.41
N ASP A 73 -15.95 -6.82 19.33
CA ASP A 73 -15.22 -7.84 18.55
C ASP A 73 -15.50 -9.24 19.12
N ASP A 74 -15.54 -9.37 20.46
CA ASP A 74 -15.88 -10.62 21.13
C ASP A 74 -17.30 -11.08 20.78
N LEU A 75 -18.28 -10.17 20.81
CA LEU A 75 -19.64 -10.49 20.38
C LEU A 75 -19.70 -10.89 18.90
N ALA A 76 -18.88 -10.30 18.05
CA ALA A 76 -18.80 -10.68 16.66
C ALA A 76 -18.24 -12.10 16.50
N ILE A 77 -17.21 -12.47 17.27
CA ILE A 77 -16.64 -13.83 17.30
C ILE A 77 -17.67 -14.86 17.77
N GLU A 78 -18.40 -14.56 18.85
CA GLU A 78 -19.41 -15.50 19.41
C GLU A 78 -20.55 -15.82 18.44
N ARG A 79 -20.85 -14.93 17.51
CA ARG A 79 -21.90 -15.15 16.49
C ARG A 79 -21.47 -16.01 15.32
N GLN A 80 -20.17 -16.20 15.16
CA GLN A 80 -19.66 -17.01 14.07
C GLN A 80 -19.85 -18.50 14.35
N SER A 81 -20.13 -19.25 13.30
CA SER A 81 -20.09 -20.71 13.38
C SER A 81 -18.67 -21.20 13.68
N ARG A 82 -18.54 -22.42 14.15
CA ARG A 82 -17.24 -23.08 14.34
C ARG A 82 -16.39 -23.02 13.07
N SER A 83 -16.97 -23.32 11.94
CA SER A 83 -16.27 -23.30 10.65
C SER A 83 -15.76 -21.90 10.26
N GLN A 84 -16.58 -20.86 10.50
CA GLN A 84 -16.17 -19.49 10.25
C GLN A 84 -15.00 -19.05 11.14
N ARG A 85 -15.01 -19.45 12.43
CA ARG A 85 -13.90 -19.16 13.35
C ARG A 85 -12.61 -19.85 12.89
N ILE A 86 -12.68 -21.12 12.47
CA ILE A 86 -11.54 -21.89 11.93
C ILE A 86 -10.98 -21.20 10.69
N GLU A 87 -11.85 -20.84 9.75
CA GLU A 87 -11.44 -20.10 8.56
C GLU A 87 -10.72 -18.79 8.91
N GLN A 88 -11.25 -18.04 9.88
CA GLN A 88 -10.61 -16.80 10.33
C GLN A 88 -9.27 -17.03 11.03
N ILE A 89 -9.11 -18.10 11.82
CA ILE A 89 -7.81 -18.45 12.41
C ILE A 89 -6.79 -18.68 11.30
N LEU A 90 -7.12 -19.51 10.32
CA LEU A 90 -6.21 -19.85 9.23
C LEU A 90 -5.94 -18.65 8.31
N ARG A 91 -6.92 -17.77 8.10
CA ARG A 91 -6.79 -16.58 7.28
C ARG A 91 -5.99 -15.48 7.97
N HIS A 92 -6.39 -15.06 9.16
CA HIS A 92 -5.76 -13.93 9.86
C HIS A 92 -4.40 -14.30 10.46
N GLY A 93 -4.06 -15.56 10.49
CA GLY A 93 -2.74 -16.03 10.86
C GLY A 93 -1.63 -15.41 10.01
N TRP A 94 -1.92 -15.04 8.76
CA TRP A 94 -0.92 -14.53 7.82
C TRP A 94 -1.27 -13.18 7.14
N ASP A 95 -2.54 -12.78 7.04
CA ASP A 95 -2.97 -11.60 6.26
C ASP A 95 -2.64 -10.23 6.91
N GLY A 96 -1.86 -10.25 7.99
CA GLY A 96 -1.45 -9.05 8.73
C GLY A 96 -2.36 -8.70 9.91
N GLN A 97 -3.34 -9.54 10.23
CA GLN A 97 -4.25 -9.34 11.37
C GLN A 97 -4.19 -10.48 12.42
N PRO A 98 -3.01 -10.94 12.84
CA PRO A 98 -2.88 -12.08 13.76
C PRO A 98 -3.56 -11.86 15.10
N ALA A 99 -3.81 -10.61 15.50
CA ALA A 99 -4.53 -10.27 16.71
C ALA A 99 -5.97 -10.84 16.73
N ILE A 100 -6.66 -10.86 15.57
CA ILE A 100 -8.02 -11.44 15.45
C ILE A 100 -7.95 -12.94 15.69
N ALA A 101 -7.05 -13.64 15.04
CA ALA A 101 -6.91 -15.09 15.18
C ALA A 101 -6.48 -15.48 16.61
N ARG A 102 -5.53 -14.74 17.24
CA ARG A 102 -5.14 -14.94 18.64
C ARG A 102 -6.33 -14.74 19.59
N ARG A 103 -7.18 -13.76 19.32
CA ARG A 103 -8.37 -13.50 20.11
C ARG A 103 -9.39 -14.62 20.00
N ILE A 104 -9.61 -15.16 18.79
CA ILE A 104 -10.47 -16.32 18.59
C ILE A 104 -9.94 -17.51 19.37
N LEU A 105 -8.64 -17.82 19.28
CA LEU A 105 -8.00 -18.92 19.99
C LEU A 105 -8.01 -18.76 21.50
N ALA A 106 -7.87 -17.52 22.01
CA ALA A 106 -7.96 -17.25 23.46
C ALA A 106 -9.35 -17.56 24.03
N ARG A 107 -10.43 -17.31 23.25
CA ARG A 107 -11.80 -17.60 23.66
C ARG A 107 -12.24 -19.04 23.39
N HIS A 108 -11.72 -19.62 22.34
CA HIS A 108 -12.06 -20.97 21.86
C HIS A 108 -10.78 -21.80 21.65
N PRO A 109 -10.03 -22.15 22.72
CA PRO A 109 -8.76 -22.85 22.62
C PRO A 109 -8.88 -24.26 22.02
N ASP A 110 -10.09 -24.85 22.06
CA ASP A 110 -10.40 -26.12 21.43
C ASP A 110 -10.26 -26.09 19.90
N LEU A 111 -10.40 -24.90 19.26
CA LEU A 111 -10.25 -24.74 17.82
C LEU A 111 -8.80 -24.96 17.35
N ALA A 112 -7.81 -24.73 18.19
CA ALA A 112 -6.43 -25.11 17.89
C ALA A 112 -6.27 -26.60 17.62
N ARG A 113 -7.17 -27.45 18.17
CA ARG A 113 -7.13 -28.92 18.08
C ARG A 113 -8.08 -29.51 17.05
N ASP A 114 -8.76 -28.65 16.27
CA ASP A 114 -9.78 -29.08 15.33
C ASP A 114 -9.20 -29.89 14.16
N SER A 115 -8.04 -29.50 13.67
CA SER A 115 -7.37 -30.14 12.54
C SER A 115 -5.85 -30.04 12.66
N LEU A 116 -5.14 -30.80 11.81
CA LEU A 116 -3.69 -30.66 11.65
C LEU A 116 -3.28 -29.22 11.31
N PHE A 117 -4.07 -28.53 10.48
CA PHE A 117 -3.77 -27.19 10.00
C PHE A 117 -3.92 -26.14 11.09
N THR A 118 -5.02 -26.19 11.86
CA THR A 118 -5.23 -25.26 12.98
C THR A 118 -4.23 -25.49 14.10
N ALA A 119 -3.86 -26.77 14.36
CA ALA A 119 -2.84 -27.11 15.35
C ALA A 119 -1.45 -26.62 14.94
N ALA A 120 -1.09 -26.77 13.67
CA ALA A 120 0.17 -26.27 13.14
C ALA A 120 0.22 -24.72 13.18
N ALA A 121 -0.84 -24.04 12.75
CA ALA A 121 -0.94 -22.58 12.78
C ALA A 121 -0.89 -22.02 14.20
N ALA A 122 -1.47 -22.71 15.19
CA ALA A 122 -1.51 -22.32 16.60
C ALA A 122 -0.30 -22.78 17.43
N GLY A 123 0.63 -23.54 16.85
CA GLY A 123 1.82 -24.03 17.57
C GLY A 123 1.56 -25.19 18.53
N ASP A 124 0.43 -25.93 18.41
CA ASP A 124 0.11 -27.09 19.26
C ASP A 124 0.83 -28.34 18.78
N LEU A 125 2.09 -28.48 19.20
CA LEU A 125 2.98 -29.62 18.84
C LEU A 125 2.38 -30.98 19.20
N GLU A 126 1.75 -31.08 20.37
CA GLU A 126 1.18 -32.35 20.86
C GLU A 126 0.03 -32.82 19.94
N THR A 127 -0.84 -31.91 19.57
CA THR A 127 -1.95 -32.23 18.67
C THR A 127 -1.45 -32.60 17.27
N VAL A 128 -0.46 -31.87 16.72
CA VAL A 128 0.16 -32.22 15.43
C VAL A 128 0.79 -33.61 15.50
N ALA A 129 1.61 -33.91 16.52
CA ALA A 129 2.23 -35.21 16.70
C ALA A 129 1.18 -36.35 16.79
N ARG A 130 0.07 -36.11 17.50
CA ARG A 130 -1.04 -37.06 17.64
C ARG A 130 -1.77 -37.29 16.31
N HIS A 131 -1.98 -36.25 15.49
CA HIS A 131 -2.55 -36.39 14.15
C HIS A 131 -1.66 -37.22 13.23
N LEU A 132 -0.37 -36.93 13.23
CA LEU A 132 0.63 -37.65 12.41
C LEU A 132 0.82 -39.11 12.84
N ALA A 133 0.79 -39.38 14.15
CA ALA A 133 0.86 -40.76 14.66
C ALA A 133 -0.35 -41.60 14.23
N ARG A 134 -1.54 -41.01 14.12
CA ARG A 134 -2.76 -41.69 13.65
C ARG A 134 -2.80 -41.85 12.13
N ASN A 135 -2.29 -40.87 11.41
CA ASN A 135 -2.27 -40.88 9.95
C ASN A 135 -1.03 -40.11 9.45
N PRO A 136 0.10 -40.79 9.21
CA PRO A 136 1.32 -40.17 8.70
C PRO A 136 1.13 -39.43 7.37
N GLU A 137 0.27 -39.95 6.48
CA GLU A 137 -0.01 -39.30 5.18
C GLU A 137 -0.74 -37.94 5.31
N ALA A 138 -1.25 -37.60 6.50
CA ALA A 138 -1.87 -36.30 6.73
C ALA A 138 -0.89 -35.14 6.55
N VAL A 139 0.41 -35.35 6.71
CA VAL A 139 1.45 -34.33 6.53
C VAL A 139 1.48 -33.76 5.09
N ARG A 140 1.06 -34.56 4.11
CA ARG A 140 1.01 -34.16 2.68
C ARG A 140 -0.32 -33.55 2.26
N ARG A 141 -1.33 -33.55 3.14
CA ARG A 141 -2.64 -32.98 2.82
C ARG A 141 -2.59 -31.47 2.84
N VAL A 142 -3.50 -30.87 2.10
CA VAL A 142 -3.74 -29.43 2.08
C VAL A 142 -5.08 -29.11 2.73
N ASP A 143 -5.19 -27.94 3.33
CA ASP A 143 -6.47 -27.47 3.84
C ASP A 143 -7.42 -27.11 2.69
N PRO A 144 -8.73 -27.39 2.83
CA PRO A 144 -9.70 -27.20 1.75
C PRO A 144 -9.93 -25.72 1.40
N SER A 145 -9.63 -24.79 2.30
CA SER A 145 -9.95 -23.37 2.13
C SER A 145 -8.88 -22.61 1.34
N ARG A 146 -7.61 -23.04 1.45
CA ARG A 146 -6.46 -22.35 0.85
C ARG A 146 -5.57 -23.23 0.00
N GLY A 147 -5.73 -24.55 0.10
CA GLY A 147 -4.80 -25.48 -0.53
C GLY A 147 -3.41 -25.49 0.10
N TRP A 148 -3.26 -25.08 1.37
CA TRP A 148 -1.98 -25.01 2.07
C TRP A 148 -1.69 -26.25 2.90
N THR A 149 -0.44 -26.69 2.91
CA THR A 149 0.02 -27.73 3.84
C THR A 149 0.15 -27.18 5.27
N ALA A 150 0.26 -28.08 6.26
CA ALA A 150 0.53 -27.67 7.64
C ALA A 150 1.85 -26.86 7.75
N LEU A 151 2.90 -27.24 7.00
CA LEU A 151 4.17 -26.50 6.95
C LEU A 151 4.01 -25.11 6.36
N THR A 152 3.16 -24.93 5.35
CA THR A 152 2.84 -23.61 4.77
C THR A 152 2.17 -22.72 5.81
N HIS A 153 1.24 -23.24 6.61
CA HIS A 153 0.61 -22.46 7.71
C HIS A 153 1.63 -22.04 8.78
N VAL A 154 2.69 -22.82 9.02
CA VAL A 154 3.77 -22.42 9.93
C VAL A 154 4.61 -21.29 9.34
N THR A 155 5.07 -21.42 8.11
CA THR A 155 6.01 -20.45 7.51
C THR A 155 5.35 -19.13 7.12
N TYR A 156 4.10 -19.15 6.67
CA TYR A 156 3.31 -17.93 6.40
C TYR A 156 2.64 -17.40 7.66
N GLY A 157 2.35 -18.24 8.64
CA GLY A 157 1.67 -17.87 9.87
C GLY A 157 2.49 -16.90 10.74
N ARG A 158 1.76 -16.09 11.51
CA ARG A 158 2.32 -15.13 12.48
C ARG A 158 1.60 -15.26 13.82
N LEU A 159 1.00 -16.45 14.08
CA LEU A 159 0.24 -16.71 15.30
C LEU A 159 1.12 -17.18 16.45
N ASP A 160 2.07 -18.05 16.16
CA ASP A 160 2.97 -18.63 17.15
C ASP A 160 4.44 -18.39 16.77
N ASP A 161 5.10 -17.62 17.59
CA ASP A 161 6.53 -17.27 17.49
C ASP A 161 7.40 -18.16 18.40
N VAL A 162 6.80 -18.97 19.29
CA VAL A 162 7.52 -19.79 20.29
C VAL A 162 7.86 -21.15 19.71
N ASN A 163 6.88 -21.87 19.19
CA ASN A 163 7.00 -23.23 18.72
C ASN A 163 7.29 -23.37 17.22
N GLY A 164 7.29 -22.28 16.45
CA GLY A 164 7.39 -22.32 14.99
C GLY A 164 8.54 -23.17 14.44
N LEU A 165 9.74 -23.10 15.05
CA LEU A 165 10.88 -23.93 14.63
C LEU A 165 10.69 -25.41 14.97
N ALA A 166 10.19 -25.71 16.17
CA ALA A 166 9.94 -27.08 16.59
C ALA A 166 8.81 -27.72 15.75
N MET A 167 7.79 -26.91 15.39
CA MET A 167 6.70 -27.32 14.52
C MET A 167 7.19 -27.61 13.10
N ALA A 168 7.98 -26.72 12.52
CA ALA A 168 8.58 -26.94 11.20
C ALA A 168 9.45 -28.22 11.19
N ARG A 169 10.26 -28.44 12.23
CA ARG A 169 11.06 -29.64 12.39
C ARG A 169 10.17 -30.90 12.42
N LEU A 170 9.17 -30.92 13.27
CA LEU A 170 8.24 -32.04 13.40
C LEU A 170 7.57 -32.41 12.07
N LEU A 171 7.14 -31.40 11.32
CA LEU A 171 6.47 -31.59 10.02
C LEU A 171 7.45 -32.07 8.94
N LEU A 172 8.66 -31.54 8.89
CA LEU A 172 9.71 -31.95 7.96
C LEU A 172 10.17 -33.38 8.23
N ASP A 173 10.40 -33.73 9.50
CA ASP A 173 10.78 -35.07 9.92
C ASP A 173 9.66 -36.10 9.62
N ALA A 174 8.40 -35.67 9.61
CA ALA A 174 7.26 -36.49 9.20
C ALA A 174 7.09 -36.58 7.67
N GLY A 175 7.93 -35.92 6.86
CA GLY A 175 7.92 -36.01 5.40
C GLY A 175 7.09 -34.93 4.70
N SER A 176 6.89 -33.77 5.33
CA SER A 176 6.35 -32.60 4.64
C SER A 176 7.30 -32.13 3.52
N ASP A 177 6.75 -31.81 2.35
CA ASP A 177 7.56 -31.33 1.23
C ASP A 177 8.07 -29.90 1.51
N PRO A 178 9.39 -29.68 1.65
CA PRO A 178 9.96 -28.35 1.86
C PRO A 178 9.90 -27.46 0.62
N ASN A 179 9.58 -28.02 -0.56
CA ASN A 179 9.39 -27.32 -1.82
C ASN A 179 7.92 -27.10 -2.18
N PHE A 180 6.99 -27.48 -1.28
CA PHE A 180 5.58 -27.26 -1.54
C PHE A 180 5.33 -25.79 -1.93
N GLY A 181 4.54 -25.59 -2.99
CA GLY A 181 4.18 -24.29 -3.51
C GLY A 181 2.70 -24.23 -3.87
N PHE A 182 2.20 -23.02 -3.96
CA PHE A 182 0.87 -22.67 -4.46
C PHE A 182 0.97 -21.43 -5.35
N THR A 183 -0.09 -21.12 -6.08
CA THR A 183 -0.18 -19.90 -6.88
C THR A 183 -1.33 -19.02 -6.38
N ASP A 184 -1.18 -17.70 -6.55
CA ASP A 184 -2.28 -16.75 -6.36
C ASP A 184 -3.15 -16.64 -7.63
N ASP A 185 -4.11 -15.73 -7.62
CA ASP A 185 -5.01 -15.46 -8.77
C ASP A 185 -4.25 -14.95 -10.01
N TRP A 186 -3.03 -14.43 -9.82
CA TRP A 186 -2.15 -13.94 -10.89
C TRP A 186 -1.17 -15.02 -11.40
N GLN A 187 -1.32 -16.26 -10.91
CA GLN A 187 -0.42 -17.38 -11.19
C GLN A 187 1.01 -17.17 -10.69
N THR A 188 1.19 -16.30 -9.71
CA THR A 188 2.49 -16.08 -9.05
C THR A 188 2.84 -17.31 -8.20
N PRO A 189 4.02 -17.93 -8.38
CA PRO A 189 4.41 -19.11 -7.60
C PRO A 189 4.92 -18.68 -6.22
N PHE A 190 4.30 -19.19 -5.18
CA PHE A 190 4.72 -19.02 -3.79
C PHE A 190 5.13 -20.36 -3.18
N LYS A 191 6.30 -20.40 -2.55
CA LYS A 191 6.81 -21.59 -1.87
C LYS A 191 6.82 -21.41 -0.35
N VAL A 192 7.04 -22.49 0.36
CA VAL A 192 7.19 -22.51 1.83
C VAL A 192 8.28 -21.52 2.30
N ILE A 193 9.42 -21.45 1.58
CA ILE A 193 10.53 -20.54 1.90
C ILE A 193 10.10 -19.06 1.73
N THR A 194 9.30 -18.74 0.72
CA THR A 194 8.76 -17.38 0.49
C THR A 194 7.93 -16.92 1.70
N GLY A 195 7.16 -17.82 2.31
CA GLY A 195 6.38 -17.54 3.51
C GLY A 195 7.23 -17.18 4.72
N ALA A 196 8.36 -17.84 4.90
CA ALA A 196 9.30 -17.55 5.99
C ALA A 196 9.93 -16.15 5.82
N ILE A 197 10.33 -15.79 4.60
CA ILE A 197 10.94 -14.49 4.28
C ILE A 197 9.90 -13.37 4.31
N GLY A 198 8.70 -13.59 3.76
CA GLY A 198 7.65 -12.56 3.67
C GLY A 198 8.00 -11.48 2.66
N LEU A 199 7.88 -10.22 3.07
CA LEU A 199 8.13 -9.02 2.26
C LEU A 199 7.20 -8.93 1.03
N GLY A 200 7.66 -8.34 -0.08
CA GLY A 200 6.88 -8.21 -1.29
C GLY A 200 5.95 -6.99 -1.31
N GLU A 201 5.10 -6.87 -2.32
CA GLU A 201 4.25 -5.70 -2.56
C GLU A 201 3.34 -5.32 -1.38
N GLY A 202 2.90 -6.29 -0.59
CA GLY A 202 2.13 -6.06 0.64
C GLY A 202 2.98 -5.73 1.86
N ALA A 203 4.31 -5.61 1.73
CA ALA A 203 5.27 -5.39 2.82
C ALA A 203 5.00 -6.29 4.05
N LYS A 204 4.67 -7.56 3.82
CA LYS A 204 4.39 -8.52 4.89
C LYS A 204 5.64 -8.73 5.74
N PRO A 205 5.56 -8.66 7.07
CA PRO A 205 6.73 -8.85 7.91
C PRO A 205 7.30 -10.28 7.72
N SER A 206 8.62 -10.41 7.79
CA SER A 206 9.28 -11.72 7.87
C SER A 206 8.77 -12.50 9.08
N HIS A 207 8.82 -13.83 8.99
CA HIS A 207 8.54 -14.67 10.16
C HIS A 207 9.52 -14.34 11.29
N PRO A 208 9.11 -14.28 12.59
CA PRO A 208 10.01 -13.97 13.71
C PRO A 208 11.25 -14.87 13.81
N ARG A 209 11.18 -16.08 13.23
CA ARG A 209 12.28 -17.05 13.14
C ARG A 209 12.73 -17.31 11.68
N ALA A 210 12.58 -16.31 10.79
CA ALA A 210 12.75 -16.50 9.35
C ALA A 210 14.10 -17.10 8.95
N GLU A 211 15.23 -16.58 9.48
CA GLU A 211 16.56 -17.08 9.14
C GLU A 211 16.74 -18.56 9.51
N ALA A 212 16.33 -18.92 10.73
CA ALA A 212 16.42 -20.30 11.19
C ALA A 212 15.47 -21.23 10.42
N LEU A 213 14.29 -20.75 10.05
CA LEU A 213 13.35 -21.49 9.19
C LEU A 213 13.93 -21.70 7.79
N VAL A 214 14.49 -20.68 7.16
CA VAL A 214 15.14 -20.79 5.84
C VAL A 214 16.28 -21.82 5.90
N ALA A 215 17.16 -21.72 6.89
CA ALA A 215 18.24 -22.68 7.06
C ALA A 215 17.73 -24.12 7.26
N MET A 216 16.68 -24.30 8.05
CA MET A 216 16.06 -25.60 8.29
C MET A 216 15.39 -26.17 7.04
N LEU A 217 14.67 -25.35 6.29
CA LEU A 217 14.02 -25.76 5.04
C LEU A 217 15.05 -26.19 4.00
N VAL A 218 16.14 -25.43 3.83
CA VAL A 218 17.22 -25.79 2.89
C VAL A 218 17.92 -27.06 3.33
N ALA A 219 18.20 -27.23 4.63
CA ALA A 219 18.76 -28.47 5.16
C ALA A 219 17.84 -29.70 4.96
N ALA A 220 16.53 -29.49 4.90
CA ALA A 220 15.54 -30.50 4.60
C ALA A 220 15.31 -30.74 3.10
N GLY A 221 16.05 -30.05 2.21
CA GLY A 221 15.97 -30.21 0.76
C GLY A 221 15.11 -29.17 0.03
N ALA A 222 14.76 -28.06 0.68
CA ALA A 222 14.20 -26.92 -0.03
C ALA A 222 15.22 -26.39 -1.05
N ASP A 223 14.71 -25.92 -2.18
CA ASP A 223 15.55 -25.21 -3.14
C ASP A 223 16.11 -23.94 -2.49
N ALA A 224 17.44 -23.83 -2.46
CA ALA A 224 18.14 -22.67 -1.92
C ALA A 224 17.95 -21.42 -2.81
N TYR A 225 17.44 -21.61 -4.02
CA TYR A 225 17.06 -20.54 -4.94
C TYR A 225 15.53 -20.44 -5.04
N ASP A 226 14.98 -19.26 -4.77
CA ASP A 226 13.57 -18.99 -4.96
C ASP A 226 13.36 -17.60 -5.58
N SER A 227 12.89 -17.60 -6.83
CA SER A 227 12.72 -16.36 -7.62
C SER A 227 11.74 -15.39 -6.97
N GLN A 228 10.66 -15.89 -6.37
CA GLN A 228 9.65 -15.03 -5.72
C GLN A 228 10.19 -14.39 -4.44
N SER A 229 10.95 -15.11 -3.64
CA SER A 229 11.62 -14.55 -2.46
C SER A 229 12.60 -13.44 -2.84
N LEU A 230 13.40 -13.66 -3.89
CA LEU A 230 14.35 -12.66 -4.40
C LEU A 230 13.64 -11.42 -4.95
N TYR A 231 12.53 -11.61 -5.68
CA TYR A 231 11.67 -10.51 -6.10
C TYR A 231 11.14 -9.73 -4.90
N ASN A 232 10.53 -10.40 -3.93
CA ASN A 232 9.97 -9.78 -2.73
C ASN A 232 11.00 -8.93 -1.98
N VAL A 233 12.21 -9.47 -1.80
CA VAL A 233 13.33 -8.76 -1.16
C VAL A 233 13.78 -7.56 -1.99
N SER A 234 13.77 -7.66 -3.32
CA SER A 234 14.26 -6.61 -4.21
C SER A 234 13.43 -5.33 -4.17
N ILE A 235 12.14 -5.45 -3.90
CA ILE A 235 11.19 -4.32 -3.89
C ILE A 235 10.94 -3.74 -2.50
N VAL A 236 11.45 -4.36 -1.43
CA VAL A 236 11.28 -3.90 -0.04
C VAL A 236 12.62 -3.73 0.65
N GLY A 237 12.79 -2.60 1.34
CA GLY A 237 14.04 -2.30 2.05
C GLY A 237 15.19 -1.95 1.12
N HIS A 238 16.37 -1.70 1.68
CA HIS A 238 17.56 -1.26 0.95
C HIS A 238 18.85 -1.97 1.39
N ASP A 239 18.79 -2.80 2.44
CA ASP A 239 19.91 -3.59 2.95
C ASP A 239 20.19 -4.86 2.13
N THR A 240 21.28 -5.55 2.42
CA THR A 240 21.70 -6.79 1.75
C THR A 240 21.41 -8.05 2.58
N HIS A 241 20.78 -7.92 3.73
CA HIS A 241 20.62 -8.99 4.71
C HIS A 241 20.10 -10.31 4.11
N TRP A 242 18.94 -10.25 3.41
CA TRP A 242 18.38 -11.43 2.78
C TRP A 242 19.18 -11.92 1.57
N TYR A 243 19.86 -11.02 0.84
CA TYR A 243 20.76 -11.42 -0.23
C TYR A 243 21.94 -12.23 0.31
N ASP A 244 22.53 -11.81 1.44
CA ASP A 244 23.62 -12.54 2.09
C ASP A 244 23.20 -13.93 2.57
N ILE A 245 22.01 -14.05 3.16
CA ILE A 245 21.48 -15.33 3.64
C ILE A 245 21.22 -16.28 2.46
N LEU A 246 20.45 -15.84 1.47
CA LEU A 246 20.08 -16.66 0.32
C LEU A 246 21.29 -17.05 -0.53
N TRP A 247 22.24 -16.12 -0.70
CA TRP A 247 23.49 -16.41 -1.39
C TRP A 247 24.31 -17.50 -0.68
N ARG A 248 24.52 -17.39 0.62
CA ARG A 248 25.24 -18.41 1.41
C ARG A 248 24.55 -19.77 1.35
N GLN A 249 23.24 -19.83 1.37
CA GLN A 249 22.49 -21.08 1.22
C GLN A 249 22.68 -21.67 -0.19
N ALA A 250 22.62 -20.84 -1.22
CA ALA A 250 22.86 -21.27 -2.60
C ALA A 250 24.32 -21.76 -2.79
N GLU A 251 25.30 -21.08 -2.19
CA GLU A 251 26.70 -21.47 -2.22
C GLU A 251 26.92 -22.84 -1.55
N ALA A 252 26.38 -23.00 -0.35
CA ALA A 252 26.46 -24.28 0.38
C ALA A 252 25.78 -25.44 -0.38
N ALA A 253 24.74 -25.15 -1.14
CA ALA A 253 24.03 -26.10 -1.98
C ALA A 253 24.67 -26.33 -3.37
N GLY A 254 25.73 -25.59 -3.74
CA GLY A 254 26.35 -25.64 -5.07
C GLY A 254 25.48 -25.06 -6.18
N LYS A 255 24.59 -24.11 -5.87
CA LYS A 255 23.58 -23.57 -6.79
C LYS A 255 23.78 -22.08 -7.15
N LEU A 256 25.01 -21.58 -7.07
CA LEU A 256 25.32 -20.17 -7.44
C LEU A 256 25.03 -19.87 -8.92
N ASP A 257 25.05 -20.89 -9.78
CA ASP A 257 24.69 -20.72 -11.18
C ASP A 257 23.24 -20.28 -11.38
N ASP A 258 22.34 -20.59 -10.44
CA ASP A 258 20.95 -20.13 -10.47
C ASP A 258 20.85 -18.58 -10.35
N TRP A 259 21.84 -17.94 -9.75
CA TRP A 259 21.94 -16.47 -9.67
C TRP A 259 22.66 -15.85 -10.86
N ARG A 260 23.65 -16.55 -11.43
CA ARG A 260 24.60 -16.03 -12.43
C ARG A 260 24.17 -16.27 -13.86
N VAL A 261 23.44 -17.37 -14.09
CA VAL A 261 23.08 -17.80 -15.44
C VAL A 261 21.59 -17.59 -15.67
N LYS A 262 21.22 -17.03 -16.81
CA LYS A 262 19.82 -16.95 -17.25
C LYS A 262 19.25 -18.34 -17.52
N GLY A 263 17.99 -18.56 -17.16
CA GLY A 263 17.35 -19.85 -17.42
C GLY A 263 15.90 -19.92 -16.93
N PRO A 264 15.22 -21.02 -17.24
CA PRO A 264 13.83 -21.25 -16.86
C PRO A 264 13.60 -21.18 -15.34
N GLY A 265 12.51 -20.54 -14.92
CA GLY A 265 12.13 -20.38 -13.52
C GLY A 265 13.01 -19.43 -12.71
N ARG A 266 13.94 -18.72 -13.36
CA ARG A 266 14.82 -17.75 -12.70
C ARG A 266 14.29 -16.33 -12.81
N LEU A 267 14.53 -15.54 -11.79
CA LEU A 267 14.20 -14.13 -11.77
C LEU A 267 14.95 -13.42 -12.92
N GLY A 268 14.20 -12.69 -13.75
CA GLY A 268 14.74 -12.06 -14.96
C GLY A 268 14.64 -12.90 -16.25
N GLU A 269 14.15 -14.16 -16.19
CA GLU A 269 13.97 -15.03 -17.35
C GLU A 269 13.24 -14.36 -18.50
N HIS A 270 12.05 -13.81 -18.24
CA HIS A 270 11.19 -13.14 -19.23
C HIS A 270 11.81 -11.86 -19.82
N LEU A 271 12.87 -11.35 -19.22
CA LEU A 271 13.64 -10.19 -19.66
C LEU A 271 14.96 -10.59 -20.30
N GLY A 272 15.28 -11.89 -20.32
CA GLY A 272 16.46 -12.45 -20.95
C GLY A 272 17.77 -12.19 -20.21
N CYS A 273 17.71 -11.89 -18.90
CA CYS A 273 18.89 -11.64 -18.05
C CYS A 273 19.03 -12.65 -16.90
N SER A 274 20.20 -12.68 -16.26
CA SER A 274 20.43 -13.44 -15.03
C SER A 274 19.75 -12.76 -13.83
N THR A 275 19.59 -13.51 -12.75
CA THR A 275 19.06 -12.96 -11.49
C THR A 275 19.91 -11.81 -10.95
N LEU A 276 21.25 -11.95 -10.95
CA LEU A 276 22.15 -10.86 -10.52
C LEU A 276 21.93 -9.58 -11.33
N ASN A 277 21.80 -9.71 -12.64
CA ASN A 277 21.58 -8.56 -13.52
C ASN A 277 20.20 -7.93 -13.34
N TYR A 278 19.15 -8.74 -13.14
CA TYR A 278 17.82 -8.24 -12.80
C TYR A 278 17.83 -7.43 -11.50
N LEU A 279 18.43 -7.99 -10.45
CA LEU A 279 18.53 -7.35 -9.14
C LEU A 279 19.40 -6.08 -9.19
N LEU A 280 20.48 -6.09 -10.00
CA LEU A 280 21.30 -4.88 -10.21
C LEU A 280 20.48 -3.78 -10.89
N GLY A 281 19.68 -4.09 -11.90
CA GLY A 281 18.77 -3.13 -12.52
C GLY A 281 17.83 -2.50 -11.48
N ASN A 282 17.19 -3.31 -10.65
CA ASN A 282 16.31 -2.82 -9.57
C ASN A 282 17.07 -1.95 -8.56
N ALA A 283 18.27 -2.38 -8.14
CA ALA A 283 19.09 -1.61 -7.19
C ALA A 283 19.51 -0.25 -7.75
N VAL A 284 19.85 -0.20 -9.05
CA VAL A 284 20.19 1.06 -9.74
C VAL A 284 18.95 1.96 -9.85
N GLY A 285 17.83 1.42 -10.31
CA GLY A 285 16.59 2.19 -10.48
C GLY A 285 16.07 2.81 -9.16
N GLN A 286 16.32 2.14 -8.04
CA GLN A 286 15.94 2.59 -6.70
C GLN A 286 17.08 3.31 -5.95
N ASN A 287 18.24 3.52 -6.58
CA ASN A 287 19.45 4.11 -5.97
C ASN A 287 19.94 3.39 -4.69
N HIS A 288 19.79 2.08 -4.63
CA HIS A 288 20.26 1.26 -3.51
C HIS A 288 21.74 0.90 -3.68
N LEU A 289 22.63 1.81 -3.30
CA LEU A 289 24.08 1.73 -3.55
C LEU A 289 24.73 0.48 -2.97
N ASP A 290 24.38 0.11 -1.73
CA ASP A 290 24.95 -1.07 -1.06
C ASP A 290 24.53 -2.36 -1.73
N ARG A 291 23.28 -2.47 -2.19
CA ARG A 291 22.81 -3.62 -2.98
C ARG A 291 23.53 -3.70 -4.32
N ALA A 292 23.67 -2.58 -5.04
CA ALA A 292 24.38 -2.56 -6.30
C ALA A 292 25.84 -3.00 -6.14
N ARG A 293 26.54 -2.50 -5.11
CA ARG A 293 27.90 -2.93 -4.77
C ARG A 293 27.97 -4.43 -4.51
N TRP A 294 27.06 -4.93 -3.66
CA TRP A 294 26.99 -6.34 -3.30
C TRP A 294 26.82 -7.25 -4.53
N LEU A 295 25.96 -6.83 -5.47
CA LEU A 295 25.67 -7.57 -6.69
C LEU A 295 26.85 -7.55 -7.66
N LEU A 296 27.48 -6.39 -7.86
CA LEU A 296 28.67 -6.23 -8.72
C LEU A 296 29.85 -7.07 -8.22
N GLU A 297 30.11 -7.06 -6.90
CA GLU A 297 31.16 -7.90 -6.29
C GLU A 297 30.94 -9.40 -6.50
N ARG A 298 29.70 -9.83 -6.77
CA ARG A 298 29.32 -11.24 -7.01
C ARG A 298 29.15 -11.59 -8.49
N GLY A 299 29.51 -10.65 -9.38
CA GLY A 299 29.58 -10.86 -10.81
C GLY A 299 28.34 -10.44 -11.59
N ALA A 300 27.53 -9.52 -11.05
CA ALA A 300 26.56 -8.82 -11.89
C ALA A 300 27.29 -8.02 -12.97
N ASP A 301 26.75 -8.00 -14.16
CA ASP A 301 27.30 -7.27 -15.30
C ASP A 301 26.97 -5.77 -15.20
N ALA A 302 28.01 -4.94 -15.07
CA ALA A 302 27.86 -3.48 -14.99
C ALA A 302 27.31 -2.85 -16.27
N ASP A 303 27.35 -3.56 -17.39
CA ASP A 303 26.76 -3.15 -18.67
C ASP A 303 25.34 -3.71 -18.89
N THR A 304 24.79 -4.42 -17.92
CA THR A 304 23.44 -5.00 -18.06
C THR A 304 22.41 -3.92 -18.40
N PRO A 305 21.46 -4.19 -19.31
CA PRO A 305 20.35 -3.29 -19.52
C PRO A 305 19.37 -3.36 -18.33
N HIS A 306 18.87 -2.20 -17.90
CA HIS A 306 17.77 -2.12 -16.94
C HIS A 306 16.53 -2.86 -17.50
N ALA A 307 15.92 -3.69 -16.68
CA ALA A 307 14.90 -4.64 -17.10
C ALA A 307 13.71 -3.99 -17.84
N TYR A 308 13.24 -2.86 -17.37
CA TYR A 308 12.08 -2.16 -17.90
C TYR A 308 12.45 -1.04 -18.88
N GLU A 309 13.49 -0.27 -18.60
CA GLU A 309 13.90 0.85 -19.45
C GLU A 309 14.67 0.44 -20.69
N LYS A 310 15.18 -0.79 -20.72
CA LYS A 310 15.99 -1.36 -21.84
C LYS A 310 17.25 -0.54 -22.18
N ARG A 311 17.76 0.22 -21.22
CA ARG A 311 18.99 1.02 -21.31
C ARG A 311 20.07 0.43 -20.40
N PRO A 312 21.37 0.61 -20.69
CA PRO A 312 22.43 0.26 -19.76
C PRO A 312 22.19 0.89 -18.40
N VAL A 313 22.41 0.14 -17.31
CA VAL A 313 22.18 0.64 -15.95
C VAL A 313 22.99 1.91 -15.63
N LEU A 314 24.17 2.10 -16.24
CA LEU A 314 24.94 3.34 -16.15
C LEU A 314 24.18 4.54 -16.74
N ALA A 315 23.48 4.36 -17.86
CA ALA A 315 22.65 5.41 -18.44
C ALA A 315 21.49 5.77 -17.51
N VAL A 316 20.83 4.77 -16.90
CA VAL A 316 19.76 4.99 -15.92
C VAL A 316 20.27 5.80 -14.73
N ALA A 317 21.41 5.40 -14.14
CA ALA A 317 22.02 6.12 -13.01
C ALA A 317 22.33 7.59 -13.36
N ARG A 318 22.90 7.85 -14.54
CA ARG A 318 23.22 9.21 -14.99
C ARG A 318 21.98 10.06 -15.26
N LEU A 319 20.96 9.47 -15.91
CA LEU A 319 19.70 10.16 -16.21
C LEU A 319 18.89 10.52 -14.96
N SER A 320 19.03 9.71 -13.89
CA SER A 320 18.38 9.95 -12.59
C SER A 320 19.24 10.81 -11.65
N GLY A 321 20.46 11.21 -12.04
CA GLY A 321 21.35 12.03 -11.21
C GLY A 321 22.01 11.25 -10.05
N PHE A 322 22.04 9.92 -10.11
CA PHE A 322 22.62 9.06 -9.07
C PHE A 322 24.16 8.98 -9.23
N SER A 323 24.85 10.08 -8.93
CA SER A 323 26.29 10.22 -9.20
C SER A 323 27.14 9.15 -8.51
N ALA A 324 26.84 8.79 -7.26
CA ALA A 324 27.57 7.74 -6.53
C ALA A 324 27.34 6.35 -7.16
N MET A 325 26.13 6.09 -7.66
CA MET A 325 25.79 4.87 -8.38
C MET A 325 26.51 4.80 -9.72
N ALA A 326 26.55 5.89 -10.47
CA ALA A 326 27.27 5.95 -11.75
C ALA A 326 28.78 5.69 -11.53
N ALA A 327 29.39 6.34 -10.52
CA ALA A 327 30.79 6.11 -10.17
C ALA A 327 31.06 4.66 -9.73
N LEU A 328 30.14 4.03 -9.00
CA LEU A 328 30.24 2.62 -8.62
C LEU A 328 30.24 1.70 -9.84
N LEU A 329 29.31 1.92 -10.77
CA LEU A 329 29.22 1.14 -12.01
C LEU A 329 30.48 1.29 -12.89
N GLU A 330 30.99 2.51 -13.03
CA GLU A 330 32.23 2.81 -13.76
C GLU A 330 33.45 2.14 -13.10
N ALA A 331 33.54 2.16 -11.78
CA ALA A 331 34.60 1.46 -11.04
C ALA A 331 34.56 -0.06 -11.22
N HIS A 332 33.40 -0.62 -11.56
CA HIS A 332 33.22 -2.04 -11.90
C HIS A 332 33.23 -2.32 -13.40
N GLY A 333 33.70 -1.37 -14.21
CA GLY A 333 33.98 -1.58 -15.63
C GLY A 333 32.81 -1.30 -16.57
N ALA A 334 31.77 -0.58 -16.11
CA ALA A 334 30.69 -0.18 -17.02
C ALA A 334 31.22 0.64 -18.20
N THR A 335 30.79 0.29 -19.40
CA THR A 335 31.16 0.99 -20.62
C THR A 335 30.63 2.43 -20.60
N PRO A 336 31.45 3.45 -20.88
CA PRO A 336 31.00 4.82 -20.92
C PRO A 336 29.84 5.02 -21.89
N VAL A 337 28.75 5.61 -21.40
CA VAL A 337 27.57 5.88 -22.23
C VAL A 337 27.55 7.34 -22.63
N ALA A 338 27.56 7.58 -23.95
CA ALA A 338 27.32 8.92 -24.48
C ALA A 338 25.82 9.23 -24.44
N LEU A 339 25.45 10.22 -23.65
CA LEU A 339 24.10 10.78 -23.65
C LEU A 339 24.05 11.95 -24.63
N ASP A 340 22.98 12.04 -25.41
CA ASP A 340 22.80 13.08 -26.43
C ASP A 340 21.40 13.70 -26.36
N GLY A 341 21.24 14.89 -26.93
CA GLY A 341 19.95 15.58 -27.00
C GLY A 341 19.29 15.79 -25.64
N ALA A 342 18.04 15.40 -25.54
CA ALA A 342 17.25 15.53 -24.33
C ALA A 342 17.81 14.68 -23.15
N ASP A 343 18.45 13.54 -23.45
CA ASP A 343 19.05 12.70 -22.42
C ASP A 343 20.27 13.38 -21.78
N ALA A 344 21.09 14.08 -22.57
CA ALA A 344 22.18 14.87 -22.03
C ALA A 344 21.67 16.04 -21.16
N LEU A 345 20.63 16.75 -21.61
CA LEU A 345 20.01 17.81 -20.82
C LEU A 345 19.43 17.26 -19.50
N GLN A 346 18.75 16.12 -19.54
CA GLN A 346 18.21 15.46 -18.35
C GLN A 346 19.32 15.14 -17.35
N ALA A 347 20.41 14.52 -17.78
CA ALA A 347 21.50 14.15 -16.90
C ALA A 347 22.21 15.38 -16.28
N LEU A 348 22.46 16.43 -17.07
CA LEU A 348 23.04 17.68 -16.57
C LEU A 348 22.13 18.35 -15.52
N ALA A 349 20.84 18.45 -15.81
CA ALA A 349 19.88 19.01 -14.86
C ALA A 349 19.76 18.16 -13.58
N ALA A 350 19.75 16.84 -13.70
CA ALA A 350 19.60 15.92 -12.58
C ALA A 350 20.74 16.02 -11.55
N VAL A 351 21.96 16.35 -12.01
CA VAL A 351 23.13 16.58 -11.12
C VAL A 351 23.35 18.04 -10.77
N GLY A 352 22.51 18.96 -11.26
CA GLY A 352 22.63 20.40 -11.01
C GLY A 352 23.75 21.08 -11.78
N ASP A 353 24.23 20.52 -12.90
CA ASP A 353 25.22 21.18 -13.76
C ASP A 353 24.51 22.25 -14.64
N GLU A 354 24.25 23.38 -14.01
CA GLU A 354 23.61 24.53 -14.66
C GLU A 354 24.45 25.05 -15.83
N THR A 355 25.77 25.09 -15.70
CA THR A 355 26.67 25.61 -16.74
C THR A 355 26.61 24.73 -17.98
N GLY A 356 26.72 23.42 -17.81
CA GLY A 356 26.63 22.47 -18.91
C GLY A 356 25.25 22.47 -19.56
N ALA A 357 24.18 22.53 -18.76
CA ALA A 357 22.80 22.57 -19.26
C ALA A 357 22.53 23.84 -20.09
N ARG A 358 22.97 25.02 -19.62
CA ARG A 358 22.85 26.28 -20.37
C ARG A 358 23.66 26.26 -21.67
N ALA A 359 24.89 25.76 -21.64
CA ALA A 359 25.72 25.61 -22.83
C ALA A 359 25.09 24.68 -23.87
N LEU A 360 24.52 23.56 -23.41
CA LEU A 360 23.84 22.60 -24.30
C LEU A 360 22.61 23.24 -24.97
N VAL A 361 21.74 23.90 -24.19
CA VAL A 361 20.54 24.57 -24.73
C VAL A 361 20.92 25.74 -25.67
N ALA A 362 21.97 26.50 -25.36
CA ALA A 362 22.44 27.57 -26.25
C ALA A 362 22.95 27.01 -27.61
N ALA A 363 23.61 25.86 -27.60
CA ALA A 363 24.08 25.20 -28.81
C ALA A 363 22.97 24.47 -29.59
N ARG A 364 21.99 23.92 -28.89
CA ARG A 364 20.89 23.11 -29.44
C ARG A 364 19.55 23.43 -28.75
N PRO A 365 18.89 24.54 -29.08
CA PRO A 365 17.67 24.98 -28.42
C PRO A 365 16.49 24.00 -28.49
N GLU A 366 16.53 23.08 -29.45
CA GLU A 366 15.47 22.06 -29.61
C GLU A 366 15.42 21.04 -28.47
N VAL A 367 16.53 20.82 -27.76
CA VAL A 367 16.59 19.78 -26.70
C VAL A 367 15.65 20.07 -25.52
N VAL A 368 15.39 21.35 -25.21
CA VAL A 368 14.51 21.76 -24.13
C VAL A 368 13.03 21.56 -24.46
N ARG A 369 12.68 21.38 -25.74
CA ARG A 369 11.29 21.12 -26.16
C ARG A 369 10.84 19.68 -25.85
N SER A 370 11.77 18.78 -25.58
CA SER A 370 11.42 17.43 -25.14
C SER A 370 10.76 17.47 -23.75
N PRO A 371 9.61 16.80 -23.56
CA PRO A 371 8.99 16.72 -22.24
C PRO A 371 9.80 15.91 -21.23
N LYS A 372 10.66 15.02 -21.73
CA LYS A 372 11.33 13.98 -20.96
C LYS A 372 12.17 14.50 -19.78
N PRO A 373 13.07 15.51 -19.95
CA PRO A 373 13.88 16.01 -18.83
C PRO A 373 13.03 16.55 -17.68
N LEU A 374 12.00 17.37 -18.00
CA LEU A 374 11.14 17.97 -16.98
C LEU A 374 10.23 16.95 -16.30
N LEU A 375 9.68 16.00 -17.06
CA LEU A 375 8.90 14.89 -16.50
C LEU A 375 9.74 14.05 -15.55
N SER A 376 10.97 13.70 -15.92
CA SER A 376 11.88 12.92 -15.08
C SER A 376 12.28 13.68 -13.81
N ALA A 377 12.64 14.96 -13.92
CA ALA A 377 12.97 15.79 -12.77
C ALA A 377 11.80 15.88 -11.78
N ALA A 378 10.57 16.04 -12.27
CA ALA A 378 9.36 16.09 -11.46
C ALA A 378 9.05 14.72 -10.82
N GLU A 379 9.20 13.62 -11.56
CA GLU A 379 8.97 12.25 -11.08
C GLU A 379 9.92 11.86 -9.93
N HIS A 380 11.17 12.33 -9.98
CA HIS A 380 12.15 12.12 -8.91
C HIS A 380 12.07 13.17 -7.79
N GLY A 381 11.15 14.13 -7.88
CA GLY A 381 11.02 15.20 -6.90
C GLY A 381 12.23 16.13 -6.83
N ASN A 382 13.05 16.18 -7.89
CA ASN A 382 14.26 17.00 -7.96
C ASN A 382 13.89 18.46 -8.28
N ALA A 383 13.44 19.19 -7.27
CA ALA A 383 12.97 20.56 -7.42
C ALA A 383 14.03 21.52 -8.00
N PRO A 384 15.32 21.46 -7.66
CA PRO A 384 16.36 22.25 -8.33
C PRO A 384 16.46 21.98 -9.84
N ALA A 385 16.36 20.71 -10.25
CA ALA A 385 16.35 20.35 -11.68
C ALA A 385 15.09 20.87 -12.39
N VAL A 386 13.91 20.78 -11.74
CA VAL A 386 12.66 21.35 -12.24
C VAL A 386 12.83 22.87 -12.47
N ALA A 387 13.33 23.60 -11.47
CA ALA A 387 13.55 25.04 -11.57
C ALA A 387 14.53 25.41 -12.69
N LEU A 388 15.64 24.68 -12.80
CA LEU A 388 16.63 24.88 -13.87
C LEU A 388 16.02 24.66 -15.26
N LEU A 389 15.31 23.55 -15.46
CA LEU A 389 14.71 23.23 -16.76
C LEU A 389 13.65 24.26 -17.18
N LEU A 390 12.82 24.71 -16.24
CA LEU A 390 11.84 25.77 -16.48
C LEU A 390 12.53 27.10 -16.83
N ALA A 391 13.63 27.46 -16.15
CA ALA A 391 14.44 28.64 -16.45
C ALA A 391 15.13 28.55 -17.83
N LEU A 392 15.36 27.36 -18.34
CA LEU A 392 15.89 27.10 -19.69
C LEU A 392 14.80 27.10 -20.76
N GLY A 393 13.53 27.24 -20.40
CA GLY A 393 12.41 27.33 -21.33
C GLY A 393 11.70 26.00 -21.58
N ALA A 394 11.83 25.02 -20.69
CA ALA A 394 11.00 23.82 -20.75
C ALA A 394 9.52 24.18 -20.54
N ASP A 395 8.65 23.54 -21.32
CA ASP A 395 7.22 23.78 -21.24
C ASP A 395 6.62 23.05 -20.01
N PRO A 396 6.08 23.77 -19.01
CA PRO A 396 5.46 23.17 -17.82
C PRO A 396 4.23 22.32 -18.15
N MET A 397 3.68 22.47 -19.37
CA MET A 397 2.52 21.74 -19.87
C MET A 397 2.88 20.56 -20.79
N ALA A 398 4.17 20.36 -21.08
CA ALA A 398 4.62 19.30 -21.98
C ALA A 398 4.28 17.92 -21.41
N ALA A 399 3.26 17.27 -21.97
CA ALA A 399 2.76 15.99 -21.50
C ALA A 399 3.57 14.81 -22.07
N GLY A 400 3.77 13.82 -21.23
CA GLY A 400 4.32 12.51 -21.61
C GLY A 400 3.25 11.53 -22.08
N HIS A 401 3.55 10.24 -21.89
CA HIS A 401 2.60 9.17 -22.19
C HIS A 401 1.27 9.39 -21.44
N GLU A 402 0.15 9.05 -22.07
CA GLU A 402 -1.21 9.21 -21.53
C GLU A 402 -1.60 10.63 -21.10
N GLY A 403 -0.87 11.65 -21.51
CA GLY A 403 -1.17 13.04 -21.14
C GLY A 403 -0.72 13.41 -19.73
N ILE A 404 0.13 12.61 -19.10
CA ILE A 404 0.71 12.88 -17.79
C ILE A 404 1.64 14.10 -17.89
N THR A 405 1.34 15.17 -17.16
CA THR A 405 2.13 16.41 -17.13
C THR A 405 3.21 16.37 -16.04
N PRO A 406 4.21 17.28 -16.08
CA PRO A 406 5.17 17.42 -14.99
C PRO A 406 4.51 17.66 -13.63
N LEU A 407 3.37 18.36 -13.57
CA LEU A 407 2.65 18.59 -12.31
C LEU A 407 2.06 17.30 -11.73
N HIS A 408 1.55 16.38 -12.56
CA HIS A 408 1.15 15.04 -12.10
C HIS A 408 2.35 14.26 -11.50
N ARG A 409 3.51 14.33 -12.17
CA ARG A 409 4.73 13.65 -11.69
C ARG A 409 5.26 14.25 -10.39
N ALA A 410 5.24 15.59 -10.26
CA ALA A 410 5.61 16.27 -9.02
C ALA A 410 4.69 15.89 -7.85
N VAL A 411 3.39 15.73 -8.12
CA VAL A 411 2.44 15.20 -7.13
C VAL A 411 2.75 13.75 -6.78
N GLN A 412 3.04 12.90 -7.76
CA GLN A 412 3.42 11.51 -7.54
C GLN A 412 4.66 11.38 -6.65
N SER A 413 5.66 12.22 -6.85
CA SER A 413 6.90 12.23 -6.05
C SER A 413 6.70 12.78 -4.63
N GLY A 414 5.59 13.48 -4.36
CA GLY A 414 5.34 14.14 -3.07
C GLY A 414 6.11 15.45 -2.87
N SER A 415 6.79 15.97 -3.89
CA SER A 415 7.64 17.16 -3.77
C SER A 415 6.83 18.45 -3.88
N LEU A 416 6.54 19.09 -2.74
CA LEU A 416 5.88 20.38 -2.70
C LEU A 416 6.67 21.46 -3.44
N GLU A 417 7.98 21.47 -3.30
CA GLU A 417 8.85 22.46 -3.95
C GLU A 417 8.80 22.35 -5.47
N ALA A 418 8.81 21.13 -6.03
CA ALA A 418 8.64 20.91 -7.47
C ALA A 418 7.25 21.36 -7.95
N VAL A 419 6.19 21.10 -7.17
CA VAL A 419 4.83 21.59 -7.44
C VAL A 419 4.82 23.11 -7.50
N GLU A 420 5.44 23.79 -6.53
CA GLU A 420 5.50 25.25 -6.49
C GLU A 420 6.21 25.85 -7.71
N HIS A 421 7.36 25.29 -8.12
CA HIS A 421 8.06 25.74 -9.32
C HIS A 421 7.21 25.59 -10.58
N LEU A 422 6.50 24.49 -10.73
CA LEU A 422 5.62 24.25 -11.88
C LEU A 422 4.42 25.19 -11.89
N LEU A 423 3.78 25.42 -10.73
CA LEU A 423 2.69 26.38 -10.62
C LEU A 423 3.14 27.81 -10.93
N ALA A 424 4.31 28.21 -10.43
CA ALA A 424 4.89 29.52 -10.71
C ALA A 424 5.22 29.72 -12.20
N ALA A 425 5.54 28.62 -12.91
CA ALA A 425 5.77 28.60 -14.35
C ALA A 425 4.47 28.52 -15.19
N GLY A 426 3.29 28.50 -14.56
CA GLY A 426 2.00 28.48 -15.24
C GLY A 426 1.47 27.09 -15.59
N ALA A 427 1.91 26.04 -14.91
CA ALA A 427 1.31 24.72 -15.07
C ALA A 427 -0.19 24.74 -14.72
N ASP A 428 -1.02 24.20 -15.60
CA ASP A 428 -2.47 24.10 -15.37
C ASP A 428 -2.75 22.95 -14.38
N VAL A 429 -3.40 23.27 -13.28
CA VAL A 429 -3.74 22.35 -12.19
C VAL A 429 -4.88 21.39 -12.52
N ASP A 430 -5.62 21.67 -13.60
CA ASP A 430 -6.84 20.95 -13.94
C ASP A 430 -6.69 20.07 -15.20
N VAL A 431 -5.47 19.93 -15.74
CA VAL A 431 -5.20 19.00 -16.84
C VAL A 431 -5.55 17.58 -16.40
N ARG A 432 -6.26 16.84 -17.27
CA ARG A 432 -6.63 15.46 -17.01
C ARG A 432 -5.77 14.52 -17.85
N GLU A 433 -5.14 13.53 -17.19
CA GLU A 433 -4.49 12.46 -17.91
C GLU A 433 -5.54 11.49 -18.50
N ARG A 434 -5.11 10.64 -19.47
CA ARG A 434 -6.06 9.87 -20.31
C ARG A 434 -6.51 8.55 -19.70
N ARG A 435 -5.77 7.96 -18.77
CA ARG A 435 -6.03 6.62 -18.26
C ARG A 435 -7.17 6.61 -17.25
N TRP A 436 -7.15 7.51 -16.27
CA TRP A 436 -8.15 7.63 -15.21
C TRP A 436 -8.88 8.96 -15.23
N SER A 437 -8.59 9.82 -16.20
CA SER A 437 -9.12 11.18 -16.27
C SER A 437 -8.84 12.00 -15.00
N GLY A 438 -7.74 11.67 -14.31
CA GLY A 438 -7.34 12.33 -13.06
C GLY A 438 -6.66 13.66 -13.30
N THR A 439 -6.91 14.63 -12.40
CA THR A 439 -6.17 15.90 -12.30
C THR A 439 -5.02 15.76 -11.30
N PRO A 440 -4.03 16.67 -11.28
CA PRO A 440 -3.03 16.70 -10.21
C PRO A 440 -3.63 16.70 -8.79
N LEU A 441 -4.74 17.45 -8.57
CA LEU A 441 -5.43 17.41 -7.27
C LEU A 441 -6.01 16.03 -6.97
N SER A 442 -6.69 15.38 -7.91
CA SER A 442 -7.22 14.04 -7.69
C SER A 442 -6.12 13.01 -7.44
N TRP A 443 -4.95 13.14 -8.09
CA TRP A 443 -3.78 12.30 -7.80
C TRP A 443 -3.26 12.53 -6.36
N ALA A 444 -3.18 13.80 -5.90
CA ALA A 444 -2.79 14.10 -4.52
C ALA A 444 -3.72 13.43 -3.49
N VAL A 445 -5.03 13.39 -3.78
CA VAL A 445 -6.02 12.71 -2.94
C VAL A 445 -5.82 11.20 -2.94
N VAL A 446 -5.76 10.57 -4.11
CA VAL A 446 -5.63 9.11 -4.26
C VAL A 446 -4.30 8.59 -3.69
N LEU A 447 -3.22 9.34 -3.90
CA LEU A 447 -1.89 9.00 -3.38
C LEU A 447 -1.70 9.37 -1.90
N ASN A 448 -2.76 9.84 -1.23
CA ASN A 448 -2.73 10.25 0.17
C ASN A 448 -1.62 11.27 0.49
N GLN A 449 -1.57 12.34 -0.33
CA GLN A 449 -0.64 13.47 -0.20
C GLN A 449 -1.39 14.71 0.31
N PRO A 450 -1.78 14.77 1.59
CA PRO A 450 -2.68 15.82 2.10
C PRO A 450 -2.09 17.23 1.98
N HIS A 451 -0.79 17.40 2.16
CA HIS A 451 -0.11 18.69 2.02
C HIS A 451 -0.16 19.23 0.59
N LEU A 452 -0.09 18.36 -0.43
CA LEU A 452 -0.24 18.75 -1.84
C LEU A 452 -1.71 19.00 -2.19
N ALA A 453 -2.63 18.18 -1.66
CA ALA A 453 -4.06 18.44 -1.81
C ALA A 453 -4.46 19.81 -1.23
N GLU A 454 -3.94 20.18 -0.05
CA GLU A 454 -4.15 21.49 0.55
C GLU A 454 -3.59 22.63 -0.32
N ARG A 455 -2.45 22.42 -0.95
CA ARG A 455 -1.85 23.42 -1.84
C ARG A 455 -2.59 23.60 -3.16
N LEU A 456 -3.10 22.50 -3.74
CA LEU A 456 -3.75 22.51 -5.06
C LEU A 456 -5.24 22.89 -4.99
N ALA A 457 -5.95 22.48 -3.93
CA ALA A 457 -7.39 22.69 -3.81
C ALA A 457 -7.85 24.16 -3.98
N PRO A 458 -7.17 25.19 -3.44
CA PRO A 458 -7.63 26.58 -3.59
C PRO A 458 -7.64 27.08 -5.04
N VAL A 459 -6.81 26.51 -5.91
CA VAL A 459 -6.65 26.94 -7.29
C VAL A 459 -7.29 26.00 -8.31
N SER A 460 -7.63 24.77 -7.92
CA SER A 460 -8.23 23.76 -8.80
C SER A 460 -9.72 24.02 -9.06
N ARG A 461 -10.20 23.57 -10.21
CA ARG A 461 -11.62 23.51 -10.62
C ARG A 461 -12.15 22.08 -10.64
N ASP A 462 -11.41 21.11 -10.16
CA ASP A 462 -11.86 19.72 -10.09
C ASP A 462 -12.94 19.54 -9.01
N ALA A 463 -14.19 19.73 -9.40
CA ALA A 463 -15.33 19.65 -8.50
C ALA A 463 -15.43 18.30 -7.77
N ARG A 464 -14.97 17.18 -8.37
CA ARG A 464 -15.00 15.85 -7.75
C ARG A 464 -13.99 15.74 -6.61
N ALA A 465 -12.75 16.12 -6.89
CA ALA A 465 -11.70 16.11 -5.86
C ALA A 465 -12.02 17.11 -4.74
N LEU A 466 -12.56 18.30 -5.07
CA LEU A 466 -13.00 19.28 -4.08
C LEU A 466 -14.16 18.78 -3.21
N ALA A 467 -15.13 18.07 -3.80
CA ALA A 467 -16.24 17.45 -3.06
C ALA A 467 -15.74 16.36 -2.12
N SER A 468 -14.88 15.45 -2.60
CA SER A 468 -14.33 14.35 -1.79
C SER A 468 -13.47 14.82 -0.61
N GLN A 469 -12.93 16.05 -0.68
CA GLN A 469 -12.12 16.67 0.36
C GLN A 469 -12.87 17.73 1.17
N ALA A 470 -14.20 17.84 1.02
CA ALA A 470 -15.05 18.82 1.70
C ALA A 470 -14.56 20.29 1.56
N ARG A 471 -13.98 20.65 0.43
CA ARG A 471 -13.50 22.03 0.18
C ARG A 471 -14.66 22.93 -0.23
N LEU A 472 -15.59 23.16 0.69
CA LEU A 472 -16.92 23.73 0.44
C LEU A 472 -16.89 25.09 -0.25
N GLU A 473 -16.07 26.02 0.22
CA GLU A 473 -15.99 27.37 -0.35
C GLU A 473 -15.52 27.34 -1.81
N ARG A 474 -14.45 26.56 -2.07
CA ARG A 474 -13.92 26.45 -3.43
C ARG A 474 -14.87 25.68 -4.34
N LEU A 475 -15.46 24.58 -3.86
CA LEU A 475 -16.48 23.82 -4.58
C LEU A 475 -17.67 24.71 -4.95
N ALA A 476 -18.15 25.51 -4.00
CA ALA A 476 -19.23 26.48 -4.25
C ALA A 476 -18.86 27.46 -5.38
N ALA A 477 -17.68 28.09 -5.31
CA ALA A 477 -17.21 29.03 -6.31
C ALA A 477 -17.08 28.37 -7.71
N VAL A 478 -16.61 27.11 -7.78
CA VAL A 478 -16.51 26.35 -9.04
C VAL A 478 -17.89 26.08 -9.62
N LEU A 479 -18.85 25.64 -8.81
CA LEU A 479 -20.21 25.34 -9.24
C LEU A 479 -21.01 26.62 -9.61
N ASP A 480 -20.73 27.73 -8.95
CA ASP A 480 -21.33 29.03 -9.31
C ASP A 480 -20.80 29.55 -10.66
N ALA A 481 -19.52 29.28 -10.97
CA ALA A 481 -18.91 29.63 -12.26
C ALA A 481 -19.33 28.69 -13.40
N GLU A 482 -19.53 27.41 -13.10
CA GLU A 482 -19.88 26.36 -14.08
C GLU A 482 -20.98 25.44 -13.53
N PRO A 483 -22.25 25.87 -13.53
CA PRO A 483 -23.37 25.11 -12.99
C PRO A 483 -23.64 23.75 -13.67
N SER A 484 -23.17 23.58 -14.90
CA SER A 484 -23.30 22.30 -15.65
C SER A 484 -22.60 21.13 -14.96
N LEU A 485 -21.55 21.37 -14.17
CA LEU A 485 -20.79 20.35 -13.44
C LEU A 485 -21.64 19.62 -12.40
N ILE A 486 -22.71 20.23 -11.87
CA ILE A 486 -23.49 19.68 -10.77
C ILE A 486 -24.05 18.29 -11.06
N ASN A 487 -24.51 18.08 -12.29
CA ASN A 487 -25.09 16.81 -12.76
C ASN A 487 -24.29 16.19 -13.91
N GLN A 488 -23.06 16.66 -14.15
CA GLN A 488 -22.20 16.13 -15.19
C GLN A 488 -21.78 14.70 -14.86
N GLN A 489 -21.96 13.81 -15.83
CA GLN A 489 -21.41 12.45 -15.75
C GLN A 489 -19.92 12.47 -16.09
N ALA A 490 -19.12 11.77 -15.30
CA ALA A 490 -17.75 11.46 -15.69
C ALA A 490 -17.65 10.03 -16.26
N PRO A 491 -16.59 9.73 -17.00
CA PRO A 491 -16.26 8.36 -17.36
C PRO A 491 -16.00 7.54 -16.08
N GLY A 492 -16.62 6.35 -15.95
CA GLY A 492 -16.44 5.45 -14.81
C GLY A 492 -17.70 5.25 -13.97
N ASP A 493 -17.57 4.53 -12.87
CA ASP A 493 -18.67 4.00 -12.04
C ASP A 493 -19.47 5.05 -11.25
N ASP A 494 -18.98 6.31 -11.12
CA ASP A 494 -19.61 7.35 -10.30
C ASP A 494 -20.14 8.50 -11.16
N PRO A 495 -21.43 8.51 -11.48
CA PRO A 495 -21.98 9.37 -12.52
C PRO A 495 -22.06 10.85 -12.14
N THR A 496 -22.17 11.23 -10.85
CA THR A 496 -22.34 12.63 -10.42
C THR A 496 -21.55 12.97 -9.16
N LEU A 497 -21.48 14.27 -8.82
CA LEU A 497 -20.78 14.75 -7.63
C LEU A 497 -21.34 14.18 -6.31
N LEU A 498 -22.62 13.81 -6.25
CA LEU A 498 -23.23 13.19 -5.07
C LEU A 498 -22.64 11.80 -4.71
N PHE A 499 -21.87 11.19 -5.61
CA PHE A 499 -21.14 9.94 -5.32
C PHE A 499 -19.71 10.20 -4.81
N CYS A 500 -19.21 11.45 -4.89
CA CYS A 500 -17.88 11.86 -4.49
C CYS A 500 -17.84 12.49 -3.09
N LEU A 501 -18.64 11.97 -2.17
CA LEU A 501 -18.71 12.52 -0.80
C LEU A 501 -17.55 12.02 0.06
N PRO A 502 -17.07 12.83 1.04
CA PRO A 502 -16.07 12.40 2.02
C PRO A 502 -16.49 11.18 2.83
N ASP A 503 -15.53 10.54 3.52
CA ASP A 503 -15.83 9.44 4.45
C ASP A 503 -16.30 9.93 5.82
N ASP A 504 -15.96 11.15 6.22
CA ASP A 504 -16.51 11.77 7.42
C ASP A 504 -17.96 12.21 7.17
N GLU A 505 -18.88 11.81 8.05
CA GLU A 505 -20.31 12.02 7.83
C GLU A 505 -20.73 13.48 7.93
N ASP A 506 -20.11 14.28 8.84
CA ASP A 506 -20.42 15.72 8.96
C ASP A 506 -19.98 16.49 7.72
N ASP A 507 -18.77 16.18 7.22
CA ASP A 507 -18.25 16.73 5.98
C ASP A 507 -19.08 16.29 4.76
N ALA A 508 -19.42 15.01 4.68
CA ALA A 508 -20.27 14.46 3.61
C ALA A 508 -21.66 15.11 3.60
N LEU A 509 -22.23 15.35 4.78
CA LEU A 509 -23.52 16.02 4.94
C LEU A 509 -23.45 17.47 4.48
N ALA A 510 -22.37 18.19 4.83
CA ALA A 510 -22.16 19.56 4.39
C ALA A 510 -22.03 19.64 2.87
N VAL A 511 -21.25 18.74 2.25
CA VAL A 511 -21.11 18.65 0.79
C VAL A 511 -22.44 18.27 0.13
N ALA A 512 -23.15 17.26 0.63
CA ALA A 512 -24.45 16.84 0.07
C ALA A 512 -25.47 18.00 0.08
N ARG A 513 -25.58 18.73 1.19
CA ARG A 513 -26.46 19.92 1.28
C ARG A 513 -26.07 21.02 0.30
N LEU A 514 -24.77 21.28 0.16
CA LEU A 514 -24.26 22.24 -0.82
C LEU A 514 -24.67 21.84 -2.24
N LEU A 515 -24.47 20.58 -2.62
CA LEU A 515 -24.78 20.06 -3.94
C LEU A 515 -26.31 20.11 -4.22
N LEU A 516 -27.13 19.66 -3.26
CA LEU A 516 -28.58 19.70 -3.37
C LEU A 516 -29.12 21.13 -3.50
N SER A 517 -28.57 22.09 -2.73
CA SER A 517 -28.97 23.50 -2.83
C SER A 517 -28.69 24.12 -4.19
N ARG A 518 -27.81 23.50 -4.99
CA ARG A 518 -27.47 23.91 -6.35
C ARG A 518 -28.13 23.04 -7.44
N GLY A 519 -29.06 22.16 -7.07
CA GLY A 519 -29.85 21.38 -8.02
C GLY A 519 -29.19 20.05 -8.44
N ALA A 520 -28.35 19.45 -7.57
CA ALA A 520 -27.91 18.08 -7.79
C ALA A 520 -29.11 17.12 -7.76
N ASP A 521 -29.17 16.21 -8.71
CA ASP A 521 -30.24 15.22 -8.83
C ASP A 521 -29.91 13.94 -8.02
N PRO A 522 -30.54 13.71 -6.85
CA PRO A 522 -30.26 12.57 -6.00
C PRO A 522 -30.81 11.23 -6.56
N LYS A 523 -31.65 11.28 -7.61
CA LYS A 523 -32.29 10.10 -8.21
C LYS A 523 -31.41 9.41 -9.26
N ARG A 524 -30.32 10.06 -9.67
CA ARG A 524 -29.37 9.45 -10.61
C ARG A 524 -28.74 8.20 -10.02
N ARG A 525 -28.52 7.22 -10.90
CA ARG A 525 -27.96 5.92 -10.52
C ARG A 525 -26.59 5.74 -11.15
N ASN A 526 -25.70 5.06 -10.41
CA ASN A 526 -24.44 4.58 -10.94
C ASN A 526 -24.63 3.32 -11.80
N ASP A 527 -23.55 2.81 -12.38
CA ASP A 527 -23.55 1.62 -13.24
C ASP A 527 -23.99 0.34 -12.52
N LYS A 528 -23.95 0.34 -11.18
CA LYS A 528 -24.46 -0.75 -10.32
C LYS A 528 -25.96 -0.61 -10.02
N GLY A 529 -26.60 0.44 -10.52
CA GLY A 529 -28.00 0.75 -10.27
C GLY A 529 -28.29 1.42 -8.93
N ASP A 530 -27.27 1.78 -8.16
CA ASP A 530 -27.42 2.44 -6.87
C ASP A 530 -27.66 3.95 -7.05
N THR A 531 -28.54 4.51 -6.23
CA THR A 531 -28.61 5.97 -6.04
C THR A 531 -27.50 6.45 -5.12
N ALA A 532 -27.26 7.76 -5.07
CA ALA A 532 -26.30 8.34 -4.13
C ALA A 532 -26.68 8.03 -2.65
N ALA A 533 -27.98 7.96 -2.33
CA ALA A 533 -28.48 7.53 -1.03
C ALA A 533 -28.12 6.07 -0.73
N ASP A 534 -28.24 5.16 -1.72
CA ASP A 534 -27.88 3.76 -1.56
C ASP A 534 -26.37 3.60 -1.34
N ALA A 535 -25.56 4.34 -2.10
CA ALA A 535 -24.11 4.38 -1.94
C ALA A 535 -23.70 4.92 -0.55
N ALA A 536 -24.36 5.98 -0.08
CA ALA A 536 -24.14 6.54 1.25
C ALA A 536 -24.46 5.53 2.37
N ARG A 537 -25.59 4.77 2.26
CA ARG A 537 -25.93 3.72 3.22
C ARG A 537 -24.90 2.60 3.25
N LYS A 538 -24.40 2.17 2.09
CA LYS A 538 -23.36 1.13 1.99
C LYS A 538 -22.05 1.56 2.67
N ARG A 539 -21.76 2.86 2.65
CA ARG A 539 -20.61 3.48 3.34
C ARG A 539 -20.90 3.81 4.80
N GLY A 540 -22.13 3.58 5.29
CA GLY A 540 -22.55 3.88 6.66
C GLY A 540 -22.77 5.37 6.93
N LEU A 541 -22.99 6.19 5.89
CA LEU A 541 -23.33 7.61 5.98
C LEU A 541 -24.85 7.78 6.06
N ASP A 542 -25.45 7.38 7.19
CA ASP A 542 -26.90 7.23 7.33
C ASP A 542 -27.63 8.57 7.27
N GLU A 543 -27.11 9.64 7.92
CA GLU A 543 -27.71 10.98 7.87
C GLU A 543 -27.64 11.57 6.44
N VAL A 544 -26.56 11.32 5.75
CA VAL A 544 -26.42 11.71 4.34
C VAL A 544 -27.44 10.98 3.48
N ALA A 545 -27.61 9.66 3.70
CA ALA A 545 -28.58 8.86 2.97
C ALA A 545 -30.02 9.30 3.22
N GLU A 546 -30.37 9.74 4.43
CA GLU A 546 -31.68 10.33 4.75
C GLU A 546 -31.90 11.63 3.98
N VAL A 547 -30.90 12.52 3.96
CA VAL A 547 -31.00 13.81 3.23
C VAL A 547 -31.07 13.61 1.72
N LEU A 548 -30.41 12.58 1.17
CA LEU A 548 -30.43 12.27 -0.27
C LEU A 548 -31.67 11.47 -0.69
N GLY A 549 -32.32 10.76 0.24
CA GLY A 549 -33.48 9.89 -0.02
C GLY A 549 -34.83 10.54 0.22
N GLY A 550 -34.88 11.74 0.82
CA GLY A 550 -36.09 12.53 1.14
C GLY A 550 -36.55 13.42 0.02
#